data_8a3378a9be176644bd072ae95f47af0a
#
_entry.id   8a3378a9be176644bd072ae95f47af0a
#
_cell.length_a   1.000
_cell.length_b   1.000
_cell.length_c   1.000
_cell.angle_alpha   90.00
_cell.angle_beta   90.00
_cell.angle_gamma   90.00
#
_symmetry.space_group_name_H-M   'P 1'
#
loop_
_entity.id
_entity.type
_entity.pdbx_description
1 polymer ?
#
loop_
_entity_poly.entity_id
_entity_poly.type
_entity_poly.pdbx_seq_one_letter_code
_entity_poly.pdbx_strand_id
1 'polypeptide(L)'
;MSISYSLALVTPHPAAHVADALREVGVSAGLLDPSTTGERLLGEDAVTTGGTWLRVVPDKPQPWNPVLDVLGAPPTVRVAYRLAKTDIGTQQDDVVRLVLGLLAKIPGDAVLHHDFETIWLVRRGGELVLNERDDLWPPHRRGLLTQPYRRETTVFPED
;
A
#
# COMPACT_ATOMS: atom_id res chain seq x y z
N MET A 1 -9.96 18.50 1.47
CA MET A 1 -9.91 17.05 1.70
C MET A 1 -8.60 16.47 1.20
N SER A 2 -7.97 15.63 1.98
CA SER A 2 -6.78 14.91 1.54
C SER A 2 -7.19 13.56 0.97
N ILE A 3 -6.41 13.07 0.00
CA ILE A 3 -6.60 11.75 -0.58
C ILE A 3 -5.63 10.81 0.13
N SER A 4 -6.17 9.81 0.82
CA SER A 4 -5.38 8.90 1.64
C SER A 4 -5.59 7.45 1.21
N TYR A 5 -4.49 6.72 1.14
CA TYR A 5 -4.49 5.29 0.88
C TYR A 5 -3.85 4.56 2.06
N SER A 6 -4.24 3.34 2.29
CA SER A 6 -3.61 2.48 3.29
C SER A 6 -3.35 1.12 2.70
N LEU A 7 -2.15 0.61 2.94
CA LEU A 7 -1.80 -0.78 2.67
C LEU A 7 -1.78 -1.51 4.01
N ALA A 8 -2.76 -2.38 4.23
CA ALA A 8 -2.83 -3.21 5.43
C ALA A 8 -2.11 -4.53 5.15
N LEU A 9 -1.20 -4.91 6.03
CA LEU A 9 -0.39 -6.12 5.89
C LEU A 9 -0.62 -7.06 7.06
N VAL A 10 -0.77 -8.34 6.76
CA VAL A 10 -0.70 -9.43 7.74
C VAL A 10 0.66 -10.10 7.54
N THR A 11 1.64 -9.73 8.35
CA THR A 11 3.02 -10.18 8.20
C THR A 11 3.64 -10.52 9.57
N PRO A 12 4.54 -11.52 9.64
CA PRO A 12 5.28 -11.79 10.86
C PRO A 12 6.39 -10.77 11.14
N HIS A 13 6.71 -9.91 10.16
CA HIS A 13 7.78 -8.91 10.32
C HIS A 13 7.31 -7.70 11.11
N PRO A 14 8.18 -7.11 11.97
CA PRO A 14 7.83 -5.87 12.68
C PRO A 14 7.81 -4.67 11.74
N ALA A 15 7.19 -3.59 12.18
CA ALA A 15 7.07 -2.35 11.40
C ALA A 15 8.45 -1.81 10.96
N ALA A 16 9.48 -1.93 11.80
CA ALA A 16 10.83 -1.49 11.44
C ALA A 16 11.41 -2.24 10.24
N HIS A 17 11.15 -3.53 10.15
CA HIS A 17 11.57 -4.33 8.99
C HIS A 17 10.83 -3.92 7.72
N VAL A 18 9.52 -3.68 7.84
CA VAL A 18 8.70 -3.20 6.72
C VAL A 18 9.18 -1.82 6.26
N ALA A 19 9.51 -0.94 7.20
CA ALA A 19 10.03 0.39 6.88
C ALA A 19 11.37 0.31 6.11
N ASP A 20 12.27 -0.57 6.53
CA ASP A 20 13.55 -0.77 5.83
C ASP A 20 13.34 -1.31 4.41
N ALA A 21 12.43 -2.26 4.25
CA ALA A 21 12.09 -2.79 2.93
C ALA A 21 11.48 -1.72 2.03
N LEU A 22 10.57 -0.90 2.57
CA LEU A 22 9.94 0.19 1.83
C LEU A 22 10.98 1.25 1.42
N ARG A 23 11.93 1.55 2.29
CA ARG A 23 13.04 2.46 1.96
C ARG A 23 13.83 1.94 0.77
N GLU A 24 14.22 0.68 0.77
CA GLU A 24 14.97 0.08 -0.34
C GLU A 24 14.19 0.19 -1.65
N VAL A 25 12.92 -0.12 -1.62
CA VAL A 25 12.03 -0.03 -2.79
C VAL A 25 11.98 1.42 -3.29
N GLY A 26 11.72 2.36 -2.39
CA GLY A 26 11.57 3.78 -2.76
C GLY A 26 12.86 4.38 -3.31
N VAL A 27 13.99 4.09 -2.70
CA VAL A 27 15.29 4.59 -3.17
C VAL A 27 15.63 3.98 -4.54
N SER A 28 15.43 2.67 -4.71
CA SER A 28 15.70 2.00 -5.98
C SER A 28 14.83 2.51 -7.12
N ALA A 29 13.60 2.90 -6.83
CA ALA A 29 12.65 3.41 -7.81
C ALA A 29 12.82 4.92 -8.07
N GLY A 30 13.71 5.60 -7.36
CA GLY A 30 13.86 7.05 -7.45
C GLY A 30 12.71 7.83 -6.80
N LEU A 31 11.91 7.18 -5.95
CA LEU A 31 10.77 7.79 -5.28
C LEU A 31 11.10 8.32 -3.89
N LEU A 32 12.19 7.89 -3.30
CA LEU A 32 12.69 8.39 -2.02
C LEU A 32 14.13 8.86 -2.17
N ASP A 33 14.46 9.97 -1.51
CA ASP A 33 15.81 10.46 -1.44
C ASP A 33 16.69 9.42 -0.74
N PRO A 34 17.91 9.14 -1.22
CA PRO A 34 18.80 8.17 -0.58
C PRO A 34 19.11 8.46 0.89
N SER A 35 18.96 9.71 1.33
CA SER A 35 19.14 10.09 2.75
C SER A 35 17.94 9.70 3.62
N THR A 36 16.81 9.31 3.04
CA THR A 36 15.64 8.86 3.81
C THR A 36 15.99 7.55 4.51
N THR A 37 15.79 7.49 5.82
CA THR A 37 16.05 6.29 6.63
C THR A 37 14.75 5.53 6.89
N GLY A 38 14.87 4.23 7.24
CA GLY A 38 13.72 3.46 7.70
C GLY A 38 13.08 4.08 8.94
N GLU A 39 13.90 4.63 9.83
CA GLU A 39 13.42 5.32 11.04
C GLU A 39 12.54 6.53 10.69
N ARG A 40 12.88 7.27 9.63
CA ARG A 40 12.03 8.39 9.18
C ARG A 40 10.68 7.91 8.67
N LEU A 41 10.63 6.74 8.06
CA LEU A 41 9.36 6.17 7.59
C LEU A 41 8.46 5.73 8.74
N LEU A 42 9.02 5.49 9.92
CA LEU A 42 8.24 5.21 11.13
C LEU A 42 7.75 6.50 11.81
N GLY A 43 8.29 7.65 11.41
CA GLY A 43 7.93 8.97 11.91
C GLY A 43 6.80 9.61 11.10
N GLU A 44 6.71 10.93 11.18
CA GLU A 44 5.59 11.68 10.61
C GLU A 44 5.95 12.61 9.46
N ASP A 45 7.22 12.64 9.04
CA ASP A 45 7.70 13.64 8.10
C ASP A 45 8.31 13.11 6.81
N ALA A 46 8.14 11.83 6.51
CA ALA A 46 8.67 11.26 5.26
C ALA A 46 7.77 11.62 4.08
N VAL A 47 8.39 12.03 2.97
CA VAL A 47 7.70 12.45 1.75
C VAL A 47 8.46 11.90 0.55
N THR A 48 7.73 11.41 -0.47
CA THR A 48 8.34 10.99 -1.73
C THR A 48 8.83 12.19 -2.54
N THR A 49 9.65 11.94 -3.55
CA THR A 49 10.11 12.99 -4.49
C THR A 49 8.95 13.65 -5.23
N GLY A 50 7.82 12.95 -5.38
CA GLY A 50 6.60 13.48 -6.01
C GLY A 50 5.64 14.17 -5.05
N GLY A 51 5.98 14.27 -3.77
CA GLY A 51 5.17 15.00 -2.79
C GLY A 51 4.17 14.17 -2.00
N THR A 52 4.18 12.85 -2.13
CA THR A 52 3.31 11.96 -1.36
C THR A 52 3.89 11.73 0.04
N TRP A 53 3.12 12.05 1.07
CA TRP A 53 3.48 11.73 2.44
C TRP A 53 3.24 10.24 2.69
N LEU A 54 4.15 9.60 3.44
CA LEU A 54 4.00 8.18 3.77
C LEU A 54 4.53 7.89 5.17
N ARG A 55 3.97 6.84 5.78
CA ARG A 55 4.36 6.41 7.11
C ARG A 55 4.08 4.92 7.31
N VAL A 56 5.01 4.22 7.94
CA VAL A 56 4.83 2.82 8.36
C VAL A 56 4.44 2.79 9.83
N VAL A 57 3.34 2.12 10.15
CA VAL A 57 2.77 2.10 11.50
C VAL A 57 2.49 0.65 11.91
N PRO A 58 2.91 0.23 13.12
CA PRO A 58 2.43 -1.04 13.64
C PRO A 58 0.92 -0.95 13.85
N ASP A 59 0.19 -1.98 13.45
CA ASP A 59 -1.26 -2.00 13.56
C ASP A 59 -1.66 -2.95 14.69
N LYS A 60 -2.64 -2.55 15.46
CA LYS A 60 -3.16 -3.35 16.56
C LYS A 60 -4.47 -4.01 16.14
N PRO A 61 -4.71 -5.27 16.53
CA PRO A 61 -5.98 -5.91 16.24
C PRO A 61 -7.15 -5.09 16.75
N GLN A 62 -8.09 -4.77 15.85
CA GLN A 62 -9.31 -4.05 16.17
C GLN A 62 -10.47 -4.87 15.64
N PRO A 63 -11.41 -5.32 16.47
CA PRO A 63 -12.50 -6.17 16.02
C PRO A 63 -13.44 -5.48 15.03
N TRP A 64 -13.45 -4.14 14.99
CA TRP A 64 -14.26 -3.36 14.05
C TRP A 64 -13.55 -3.10 12.72
N ASN A 65 -12.27 -3.47 12.58
CA ASN A 65 -11.50 -3.18 11.35
C ASN A 65 -12.01 -4.04 10.19
N PRO A 66 -12.56 -3.43 9.12
CA PRO A 66 -13.12 -4.20 8.01
C PRO A 66 -12.08 -5.01 7.22
N VAL A 67 -10.79 -4.72 7.35
CA VAL A 67 -9.73 -5.52 6.75
C VAL A 67 -9.76 -6.96 7.29
N LEU A 68 -10.15 -7.15 8.55
CA LEU A 68 -10.30 -8.48 9.15
C LEU A 68 -11.26 -9.35 8.33
N ASP A 69 -12.37 -8.78 7.86
CA ASP A 69 -13.37 -9.52 7.08
C ASP A 69 -12.84 -9.88 5.69
N VAL A 70 -12.02 -9.04 5.09
CA VAL A 70 -11.46 -9.27 3.76
C VAL A 70 -10.34 -10.30 3.81
N LEU A 71 -9.43 -10.20 4.78
CA LEU A 71 -8.24 -11.06 4.87
C LEU A 71 -8.42 -12.27 5.77
N GLY A 72 -9.45 -12.29 6.63
CA GLY A 72 -9.65 -13.36 7.60
C GLY A 72 -8.66 -13.34 8.77
N ALA A 73 -7.86 -12.28 8.90
CA ALA A 73 -6.90 -12.10 9.98
C ALA A 73 -6.70 -10.59 10.21
N PRO A 74 -6.38 -10.16 11.44
CA PRO A 74 -6.14 -8.76 11.72
C PRO A 74 -4.82 -8.30 11.10
N PRO A 75 -4.75 -7.10 10.52
CA PRO A 75 -3.50 -6.56 10.02
C PRO A 75 -2.53 -6.29 11.18
N THR A 76 -1.23 -6.43 10.90
CA THR A 76 -0.17 -6.26 11.90
C THR A 76 0.68 -5.02 11.62
N VAL A 77 0.75 -4.59 10.36
CA VAL A 77 1.47 -3.39 9.94
C VAL A 77 0.64 -2.68 8.90
N ARG A 78 0.64 -1.36 8.93
CA ARG A 78 -0.04 -0.53 7.96
C ARG A 78 0.93 0.49 7.38
N VAL A 79 0.88 0.69 6.06
CA VAL A 79 1.57 1.79 5.40
C VAL A 79 0.53 2.80 4.97
N ALA A 80 0.64 4.01 5.48
CA ALA A 80 -0.28 5.10 5.17
C ALA A 80 0.35 6.00 4.10
N TYR A 81 -0.45 6.42 3.13
CA TYR A 81 -0.05 7.36 2.08
C TYR A 81 -1.05 8.49 2.03
N ARG A 82 -0.55 9.72 1.96
CA ARG A 82 -1.40 10.90 1.78
C ARG A 82 -0.88 11.71 0.61
N LEU A 83 -1.73 11.92 -0.40
CA LEU A 83 -1.35 12.59 -1.63
C LEU A 83 -1.46 14.10 -1.49
N ALA A 84 -0.50 14.82 -2.10
CA ALA A 84 -0.63 16.25 -2.32
C ALA A 84 -1.74 16.49 -3.36
N LYS A 85 -2.25 17.72 -3.41
CA LYS A 85 -3.42 18.05 -4.24
C LYS A 85 -3.10 18.29 -5.73
N THR A 86 -1.85 18.11 -6.13
CA THR A 86 -1.39 18.28 -7.52
C THR A 86 -0.84 16.98 -8.06
N ASP A 87 -0.99 16.75 -9.37
CA ASP A 87 -0.46 15.55 -10.04
C ASP A 87 -0.90 14.25 -9.37
N ILE A 88 -2.19 14.16 -9.05
CA ILE A 88 -2.73 13.03 -8.32
C ILE A 88 -2.49 11.71 -9.04
N GLY A 89 -2.69 11.67 -10.37
CA GLY A 89 -2.47 10.45 -11.15
C GLY A 89 -1.04 9.92 -11.06
N THR A 90 -0.05 10.82 -11.10
CA THR A 90 1.36 10.47 -10.94
C THR A 90 1.63 9.93 -9.54
N GLN A 91 1.07 10.55 -8.52
CA GLN A 91 1.23 10.09 -7.14
C GLN A 91 0.56 8.72 -6.94
N GLN A 92 -0.59 8.48 -7.57
CA GLN A 92 -1.23 7.15 -7.53
C GLN A 92 -0.32 6.09 -8.15
N ASP A 93 0.33 6.39 -9.28
CA ASP A 93 1.30 5.47 -9.88
C ASP A 93 2.47 5.21 -8.94
N ASP A 94 2.95 6.25 -8.26
CA ASP A 94 4.04 6.13 -7.29
C ASP A 94 3.64 5.23 -6.12
N VAL A 95 2.43 5.41 -5.58
CA VAL A 95 1.91 4.54 -4.51
C VAL A 95 1.87 3.08 -4.98
N VAL A 96 1.37 2.84 -6.19
CA VAL A 96 1.31 1.48 -6.75
C VAL A 96 2.72 0.89 -6.88
N ARG A 97 3.69 1.66 -7.37
CA ARG A 97 5.08 1.18 -7.47
C ARG A 97 5.65 0.80 -6.11
N LEU A 98 5.43 1.64 -5.10
CA LEU A 98 5.90 1.37 -3.75
C LEU A 98 5.22 0.13 -3.16
N VAL A 99 3.92 -0.01 -3.37
CA VAL A 99 3.15 -1.16 -2.88
C VAL A 99 3.64 -2.45 -3.54
N LEU A 100 3.74 -2.47 -4.88
CA LEU A 100 4.17 -3.67 -5.59
C LEU A 100 5.60 -4.08 -5.22
N GLY A 101 6.50 -3.11 -5.10
CA GLY A 101 7.87 -3.36 -4.69
C GLY A 101 7.96 -3.90 -3.28
N LEU A 102 7.15 -3.34 -2.36
CA LEU A 102 7.11 -3.80 -0.98
C LEU A 102 6.54 -5.23 -0.89
N LEU A 103 5.46 -5.52 -1.61
CA LEU A 103 4.85 -6.84 -1.63
C LEU A 103 5.80 -7.91 -2.19
N ALA A 104 6.73 -7.53 -3.08
CA ALA A 104 7.75 -8.44 -3.57
C ALA A 104 8.79 -8.81 -2.49
N LYS A 105 8.94 -7.98 -1.47
CA LYS A 105 9.91 -8.19 -0.38
C LYS A 105 9.28 -8.73 0.90
N ILE A 106 8.02 -8.41 1.16
CA ILE A 106 7.34 -8.76 2.41
C ILE A 106 6.25 -9.80 2.10
N PRO A 107 6.33 -11.00 2.68
CA PRO A 107 5.28 -12.00 2.51
C PRO A 107 4.06 -11.68 3.37
N GLY A 108 2.94 -12.31 3.05
CA GLY A 108 1.71 -12.21 3.81
C GLY A 108 0.57 -11.62 3.01
N ASP A 109 -0.61 -11.68 3.59
CA ASP A 109 -1.81 -11.13 2.95
C ASP A 109 -1.84 -9.62 3.08
N ALA A 110 -2.45 -8.95 2.12
CA ALA A 110 -2.44 -7.49 2.07
C ALA A 110 -3.68 -6.94 1.37
N VAL A 111 -4.10 -5.74 1.78
CA VAL A 111 -5.17 -4.98 1.12
C VAL A 111 -4.68 -3.54 0.94
N LEU A 112 -4.73 -3.03 -0.29
CA LEU A 112 -4.56 -1.61 -0.57
C LEU A 112 -5.94 -1.00 -0.77
N HIS A 113 -6.29 0.02 0.03
CA HIS A 113 -7.60 0.65 -0.04
C HIS A 113 -7.51 2.16 0.11
N HIS A 114 -8.58 2.83 -0.34
CA HIS A 114 -8.79 4.26 -0.18
C HIS A 114 -9.88 4.48 0.87
N ASP A 115 -9.50 4.97 2.05
CA ASP A 115 -10.40 5.36 3.14
C ASP A 115 -11.45 4.31 3.53
N PHE A 116 -11.10 3.02 3.47
CA PHE A 116 -12.05 1.92 3.71
C PHE A 116 -13.27 1.90 2.77
N GLU A 117 -13.21 2.66 1.68
CA GLU A 117 -14.30 2.74 0.70
C GLU A 117 -14.04 1.89 -0.53
N THR A 118 -12.87 2.03 -1.12
CA THR A 118 -12.52 1.37 -2.38
C THR A 118 -11.28 0.52 -2.20
N ILE A 119 -11.39 -0.76 -2.47
CA ILE A 119 -10.26 -1.68 -2.48
C ILE A 119 -9.63 -1.66 -3.87
N TRP A 120 -8.33 -1.34 -3.93
CA TRP A 120 -7.56 -1.32 -5.17
C TRP A 120 -6.94 -2.67 -5.48
N LEU A 121 -6.43 -3.35 -4.45
CA LEU A 121 -5.63 -4.56 -4.61
C LEU A 121 -5.76 -5.43 -3.36
N VAL A 122 -5.83 -6.75 -3.56
CA VAL A 122 -5.79 -7.73 -2.48
C VAL A 122 -4.75 -8.79 -2.85
N ARG A 123 -3.90 -9.12 -1.88
CA ARG A 123 -3.07 -10.33 -1.97
C ARG A 123 -3.50 -11.28 -0.87
N ARG A 124 -3.93 -12.48 -1.26
CA ARG A 124 -4.37 -13.50 -0.32
C ARG A 124 -3.86 -14.86 -0.77
N GLY A 125 -3.15 -15.56 0.12
CA GLY A 125 -2.56 -16.86 -0.20
C GLY A 125 -1.58 -16.79 -1.36
N GLY A 126 -0.89 -15.67 -1.53
CA GLY A 126 0.05 -15.43 -2.65
C GLY A 126 -0.60 -15.00 -3.95
N GLU A 127 -1.93 -15.06 -4.04
CA GLU A 127 -2.67 -14.64 -5.23
C GLU A 127 -2.95 -13.14 -5.20
N LEU A 128 -2.65 -12.47 -6.31
CA LEU A 128 -2.85 -11.04 -6.46
C LEU A 128 -4.12 -10.75 -7.26
N VAL A 129 -4.99 -9.90 -6.71
CA VAL A 129 -6.26 -9.53 -7.31
C VAL A 129 -6.34 -8.00 -7.41
N LEU A 130 -6.63 -7.49 -8.60
CA LEU A 130 -6.80 -6.06 -8.84
C LEU A 130 -8.27 -5.73 -9.08
N ASN A 131 -8.71 -4.57 -8.59
CA ASN A 131 -10.05 -4.07 -8.85
C ASN A 131 -10.31 -4.01 -10.36
N GLU A 132 -11.53 -4.29 -10.78
CA GLU A 132 -11.92 -4.33 -12.19
C GLU A 132 -12.10 -2.94 -12.82
N ARG A 133 -12.12 -1.88 -12.02
CA ARG A 133 -12.30 -0.52 -12.53
C ARG A 133 -11.08 -0.07 -13.33
N ASP A 134 -11.30 0.34 -14.57
CA ASP A 134 -10.22 0.79 -15.46
C ASP A 134 -9.67 2.15 -15.07
N ASP A 135 -10.44 2.97 -14.37
CA ASP A 135 -9.95 4.26 -13.85
C ASP A 135 -8.92 4.07 -12.72
N LEU A 136 -9.00 2.96 -11.97
CA LEU A 136 -8.02 2.61 -10.94
C LEU A 136 -6.82 1.88 -11.54
N TRP A 137 -7.07 1.02 -12.52
CA TRP A 137 -6.06 0.18 -13.16
C TRP A 137 -6.05 0.35 -14.67
N PRO A 138 -5.71 1.57 -15.18
CA PRO A 138 -5.57 1.77 -16.62
C PRO A 138 -4.37 0.96 -17.16
N PRO A 139 -4.29 0.74 -18.49
CA PRO A 139 -3.24 -0.10 -19.07
C PRO A 139 -1.82 0.24 -18.65
N HIS A 140 -1.46 1.54 -18.56
CA HIS A 140 -0.11 1.94 -18.15
C HIS A 140 0.19 1.53 -16.70
N ARG A 141 -0.80 1.56 -15.81
CA ARG A 141 -0.63 1.17 -14.41
C ARG A 141 -0.58 -0.35 -14.26
N ARG A 142 -1.42 -1.07 -15.01
CA ARG A 142 -1.35 -2.54 -15.06
C ARG A 142 -0.01 -3.02 -15.58
N GLY A 143 0.63 -2.25 -16.45
CA GLY A 143 1.97 -2.55 -16.96
C GLY A 143 3.07 -2.53 -15.90
N LEU A 144 2.80 -2.01 -14.71
CA LEU A 144 3.75 -2.03 -13.58
C LEU A 144 3.81 -3.41 -12.90
N LEU A 145 2.84 -4.27 -13.14
CA LEU A 145 2.78 -5.61 -12.54
C LEU A 145 3.82 -6.53 -13.18
N THR A 146 4.60 -7.22 -12.35
CA THR A 146 5.62 -8.19 -12.78
C THR A 146 5.24 -9.62 -12.44
N GLN A 147 4.08 -9.83 -11.82
CA GLN A 147 3.59 -11.15 -11.44
C GLN A 147 2.18 -11.34 -11.98
N PRO A 148 1.72 -12.60 -12.10
CA PRO A 148 0.35 -12.87 -12.53
C PRO A 148 -0.66 -12.28 -11.56
N TYR A 149 -1.79 -11.82 -12.10
CA TYR A 149 -2.89 -11.28 -11.32
C TYR A 149 -4.20 -11.61 -12.01
N ARG A 150 -5.30 -11.57 -11.25
CA ARG A 150 -6.64 -11.58 -11.83
C ARG A 150 -7.38 -10.30 -11.46
N ARG A 151 -8.49 -10.06 -12.12
CA ARG A 151 -9.32 -8.88 -11.92
C ARG A 151 -10.63 -9.30 -11.27
N GLU A 152 -10.91 -8.76 -10.09
CA GLU A 152 -12.14 -9.02 -9.36
C GLU A 152 -12.36 -7.86 -8.38
N THR A 153 -13.58 -7.34 -8.32
CA THR A 153 -13.89 -6.27 -7.39
C THR A 153 -14.22 -6.87 -6.02
N THR A 154 -13.39 -6.54 -5.04
CA THR A 154 -13.61 -6.87 -3.63
C THR A 154 -14.08 -5.62 -2.92
N VAL A 155 -15.09 -5.73 -2.08
CA VAL A 155 -15.62 -4.61 -1.32
C VAL A 155 -15.57 -4.93 0.18
N PHE A 156 -15.49 -3.87 0.98
CA PHE A 156 -15.63 -4.03 2.43
C PHE A 156 -17.10 -4.33 2.76
N PRO A 157 -17.37 -5.17 3.75
CA PRO A 157 -18.75 -5.43 4.16
C PRO A 157 -19.41 -4.15 4.66
N GLU A 158 -20.68 -3.99 4.36
CA GLU A 158 -21.49 -2.91 4.88
C GLU A 158 -21.94 -3.23 6.31
N ASP A 159 -22.01 -2.21 7.14
CA ASP A 159 -22.52 -2.35 8.51
C ASP A 159 -24.05 -2.44 8.54
#